data_50827ec1e812389da4167e432ebaef63
#
_entry.id   50827ec1e812389da4167e432ebaef63
#
_cell.length_a   1.000
_cell.length_b   1.000
_cell.length_c   1.000
_cell.angle_alpha   90.00
_cell.angle_beta   90.00
_cell.angle_gamma   90.00
#
_symmetry.space_group_name_H-M   'P 1'
#
loop_
_entity.id
_entity.type
_entity.pdbx_description
1 polymer ?
#
loop_
_entity_poly.entity_id
_entity_poly.type
_entity_poly.pdbx_seq_one_letter_code
_entity_poly.pdbx_strand_id
1 'polypeptide(L)'
;MESDLLIWAHAAGQRPLAVYGVALALLLAVFAAGWWLVRRYHVPHGQSTLPPLVYLAVRLAGGFAAIVVAAWVFTQIATALGAADGSMGRADQAFADTLRTHVPPVALQAFALLTRLADTATLTGLCILVAVLLVLRGRRWLALGWVLAVAGNGLLNTTLKDIFARVRPWHGDGPVMASGFSFPSGHSSGAVVAYGMLAYVLARFVPARWHLPMALATVALAFSIGVSRIFLRVHFASDVVAGFATGTAWLLVCITSMELTRWYRRSGARPQ
;
A
#
# COMPACT_ATOMS: atom_id res chain seq x y z
N MET A 1 -0.01 0.47 29.97
CA MET A 1 -0.34 0.49 28.53
C MET A 1 0.03 1.81 27.85
N GLU A 2 -0.37 2.99 28.35
CA GLU A 2 0.04 4.28 27.75
C GLU A 2 1.53 4.56 27.92
N SER A 3 2.07 4.36 29.11
CA SER A 3 3.52 4.45 29.39
C SER A 3 4.35 3.57 28.46
N ASP A 4 3.87 2.36 28.18
CA ASP A 4 4.57 1.41 27.33
C ASP A 4 4.62 1.88 25.88
N LEU A 5 3.51 2.41 25.33
CA LEU A 5 3.47 2.99 23.97
C LEU A 5 4.45 4.15 23.81
N LEU A 6 4.53 5.04 24.79
CA LEU A 6 5.47 6.16 24.77
C LEU A 6 6.92 5.69 24.85
N ILE A 7 7.23 4.71 25.70
CA ILE A 7 8.56 4.10 25.81
C ILE A 7 8.97 3.49 24.46
N TRP A 8 8.07 2.71 23.85
CA TRP A 8 8.33 2.12 22.54
C TRP A 8 8.51 3.17 21.43
N ALA A 9 7.70 4.24 21.43
CA ALA A 9 7.81 5.35 20.47
C ALA A 9 9.19 6.03 20.56
N HIS A 10 9.65 6.34 21.76
CA HIS A 10 10.97 6.92 21.98
C HIS A 10 12.10 5.95 21.60
N ALA A 11 12.06 4.70 22.03
CA ALA A 11 13.09 3.71 21.73
C ALA A 11 13.22 3.46 20.20
N ALA A 12 12.10 3.35 19.50
CA ALA A 12 12.08 3.21 18.06
C ALA A 12 12.61 4.45 17.33
N GLY A 13 12.28 5.63 17.83
CA GLY A 13 12.75 6.91 17.27
C GLY A 13 14.24 7.16 17.43
N GLN A 14 14.89 6.57 18.45
CA GLN A 14 16.35 6.69 18.67
C GLN A 14 17.20 5.93 17.65
N ARG A 15 16.64 4.88 17.01
CA ARG A 15 17.35 4.04 16.03
C ARG A 15 16.54 3.88 14.73
N PRO A 16 16.16 4.99 14.07
CA PRO A 16 15.15 4.96 13.01
C PRO A 16 15.55 4.10 11.80
N LEU A 17 16.80 4.18 11.36
CA LEU A 17 17.29 3.39 10.22
C LEU A 17 17.38 1.90 10.53
N ALA A 18 17.75 1.52 11.77
CA ALA A 18 17.75 0.12 12.19
C ALA A 18 16.33 -0.44 12.24
N VAL A 19 15.40 0.31 12.83
CA VAL A 19 13.98 -0.06 12.87
C VAL A 19 13.41 -0.21 11.46
N TYR A 20 13.70 0.74 10.56
CA TYR A 20 13.33 0.66 9.16
C TYR A 20 13.89 -0.61 8.48
N GLY A 21 15.18 -0.89 8.64
CA GLY A 21 15.82 -2.06 8.02
C GLY A 21 15.25 -3.38 8.52
N VAL A 22 15.05 -3.51 9.84
CA VAL A 22 14.43 -4.70 10.43
C VAL A 22 12.98 -4.86 9.97
N ALA A 23 12.18 -3.79 10.00
CA ALA A 23 10.79 -3.83 9.57
C ALA A 23 10.66 -4.21 8.09
N LEU A 24 11.52 -3.65 7.23
CA LEU A 24 11.57 -4.00 5.80
C LEU A 24 11.95 -5.47 5.61
N ALA A 25 13.00 -5.95 6.28
CA ALA A 25 13.44 -7.35 6.18
C ALA A 25 12.34 -8.33 6.62
N LEU A 26 11.69 -8.05 7.75
CA LEU A 26 10.57 -8.85 8.26
C LEU A 26 9.38 -8.84 7.29
N LEU A 27 9.01 -7.67 6.76
CA LEU A 27 7.93 -7.54 5.79
C LEU A 27 8.20 -8.36 4.53
N LEU A 28 9.42 -8.28 3.98
CA LEU A 28 9.80 -9.04 2.81
C LEU A 28 9.87 -10.55 3.09
N ALA A 29 10.36 -10.96 4.26
CA ALA A 29 10.39 -12.36 4.65
C ALA A 29 8.97 -12.94 4.81
N VAL A 30 8.08 -12.22 5.48
CA VAL A 30 6.66 -12.62 5.65
C VAL A 30 5.97 -12.69 4.29
N PHE A 31 6.20 -11.71 3.41
CA PHE A 31 5.62 -11.72 2.06
C PHE A 31 6.15 -12.90 1.24
N ALA A 32 7.46 -13.16 1.26
CA ALA A 32 8.07 -14.28 0.56
C ALA A 32 7.58 -15.64 1.08
N ALA A 33 7.46 -15.78 2.40
CA ALA A 33 6.91 -16.98 3.03
C ALA A 33 5.45 -17.20 2.64
N GLY A 34 4.61 -16.15 2.69
CA GLY A 34 3.22 -16.19 2.24
C GLY A 34 3.10 -16.56 0.75
N TRP A 35 3.94 -15.95 -0.08
CA TRP A 35 4.02 -16.30 -1.50
C TRP A 35 4.38 -17.76 -1.74
N TRP A 36 5.41 -18.26 -1.02
CA TRP A 36 5.83 -19.65 -1.10
C TRP A 36 4.71 -20.59 -0.65
N LEU A 37 4.04 -20.27 0.46
CA LEU A 37 2.93 -21.05 1.01
C LEU A 37 1.77 -21.13 -0.01
N VAL A 38 1.36 -19.98 -0.55
CA VAL A 38 0.30 -19.93 -1.59
C VAL A 38 0.71 -20.78 -2.79
N ARG A 39 1.94 -20.69 -3.27
CA ARG A 39 2.42 -21.51 -4.39
C ARG A 39 2.53 -22.99 -4.05
N ARG A 40 2.96 -23.34 -2.85
CA ARG A 40 3.11 -24.72 -2.39
C ARG A 40 1.77 -25.46 -2.35
N TYR A 41 0.72 -24.76 -1.93
CA TYR A 41 -0.63 -25.31 -1.84
C TYR A 41 -1.54 -24.90 -2.99
N HIS A 42 -1.01 -24.16 -3.97
CA HIS A 42 -1.79 -23.77 -5.14
C HIS A 42 -1.97 -24.98 -6.07
N VAL A 43 -3.21 -25.44 -6.20
CA VAL A 43 -3.61 -26.43 -7.22
C VAL A 43 -4.01 -25.67 -8.48
N PRO A 44 -3.36 -25.89 -9.65
CA PRO A 44 -3.78 -25.29 -10.90
C PRO A 44 -5.22 -25.71 -11.25
N HIS A 45 -5.99 -24.81 -11.86
CA HIS A 45 -7.41 -25.06 -12.16
C HIS A 45 -7.65 -26.37 -12.95
N GLY A 46 -6.76 -26.71 -13.87
CA GLY A 46 -6.85 -27.97 -14.66
C GLY A 46 -6.51 -29.24 -13.88
N GLN A 47 -5.97 -29.15 -12.66
CA GLN A 47 -5.63 -30.26 -11.77
C GLN A 47 -6.50 -30.27 -10.50
N SER A 48 -7.35 -29.26 -10.34
CA SER A 48 -8.25 -29.17 -9.19
C SER A 48 -9.41 -30.13 -9.36
N THR A 49 -9.70 -30.94 -8.33
CA THR A 49 -10.89 -31.77 -8.23
C THR A 49 -12.14 -30.97 -7.90
N LEU A 50 -11.98 -29.68 -7.55
CA LEU A 50 -13.09 -28.79 -7.21
C LEU A 50 -13.83 -28.32 -8.47
N PRO A 51 -15.17 -28.23 -8.41
CA PRO A 51 -15.95 -27.59 -9.47
C PRO A 51 -15.46 -26.17 -9.74
N PRO A 52 -15.51 -25.66 -10.99
CA PRO A 52 -14.99 -24.35 -11.37
C PRO A 52 -15.51 -23.19 -10.52
N LEU A 53 -16.78 -23.24 -10.13
CA LEU A 53 -17.40 -22.22 -9.26
C LEU A 53 -16.85 -22.26 -7.84
N VAL A 54 -16.63 -23.45 -7.27
CA VAL A 54 -16.06 -23.61 -5.91
C VAL A 54 -14.61 -23.13 -5.91
N TYR A 55 -13.83 -23.48 -6.93
CA TYR A 55 -12.47 -23.00 -7.08
C TYR A 55 -12.41 -21.46 -7.14
N LEU A 56 -13.29 -20.83 -7.91
CA LEU A 56 -13.42 -19.38 -7.98
C LEU A 56 -13.82 -18.80 -6.62
N ALA A 57 -14.83 -19.38 -5.97
CA ALA A 57 -15.32 -18.92 -4.67
C ALA A 57 -14.23 -18.93 -3.58
N VAL A 58 -13.41 -19.99 -3.52
CA VAL A 58 -12.28 -20.07 -2.58
C VAL A 58 -11.26 -18.96 -2.81
N ARG A 59 -10.94 -18.66 -4.07
CA ARG A 59 -10.01 -17.55 -4.40
C ARG A 59 -10.58 -16.17 -4.07
N LEU A 60 -11.86 -15.97 -4.36
CA LEU A 60 -12.56 -14.73 -4.03
C LEU A 60 -12.68 -14.57 -2.51
N ALA A 61 -12.94 -15.63 -1.77
CA ALA A 61 -13.00 -15.61 -0.31
C ALA A 61 -11.65 -15.19 0.31
N GLY A 62 -10.53 -15.71 -0.22
CA GLY A 62 -9.19 -15.29 0.23
C GLY A 62 -8.93 -13.79 -0.02
N GLY A 63 -9.28 -13.30 -1.21
CA GLY A 63 -9.20 -11.86 -1.53
C GLY A 63 -10.10 -11.00 -0.64
N PHE A 64 -11.33 -11.45 -0.42
CA PHE A 64 -12.28 -10.78 0.47
C PHE A 64 -11.81 -10.74 1.93
N ALA A 65 -11.29 -11.87 2.45
CA ALA A 65 -10.72 -11.91 3.79
C ALA A 65 -9.57 -10.90 3.97
N ALA A 66 -8.69 -10.80 2.98
CA ALA A 66 -7.60 -9.82 3.01
C ALA A 66 -8.10 -8.37 2.97
N ILE A 67 -9.17 -8.08 2.20
CA ILE A 67 -9.84 -6.76 2.20
C ILE A 67 -10.43 -6.46 3.59
N VAL A 68 -11.11 -7.42 4.20
CA VAL A 68 -11.70 -7.26 5.55
C VAL A 68 -10.62 -7.01 6.60
N VAL A 69 -9.50 -7.74 6.56
CA VAL A 69 -8.37 -7.51 7.47
C VAL A 69 -7.79 -6.11 7.28
N ALA A 70 -7.59 -5.67 6.04
CA ALA A 70 -7.06 -4.33 5.77
C ALA A 70 -8.02 -3.22 6.23
N ALA A 71 -9.32 -3.37 6.00
CA ALA A 71 -10.35 -2.46 6.48
C ALA A 71 -10.43 -2.45 8.02
N TRP A 72 -10.29 -3.62 8.65
CA TRP A 72 -10.25 -3.74 10.12
C TRP A 72 -9.04 -3.00 10.70
N VAL A 73 -7.84 -3.18 10.14
CA VAL A 73 -6.63 -2.45 10.58
C VAL A 73 -6.84 -0.95 10.47
N PHE A 74 -7.39 -0.47 9.34
CA PHE A 74 -7.73 0.95 9.18
C PHE A 74 -8.70 1.44 10.27
N THR A 75 -9.76 0.68 10.52
CA THR A 75 -10.78 1.03 11.53
C THR A 75 -10.17 1.09 12.93
N GLN A 76 -9.31 0.12 13.31
CA GLN A 76 -8.63 0.13 14.61
C GLN A 76 -7.78 1.39 14.79
N ILE A 77 -7.04 1.80 13.76
CA ILE A 77 -6.24 3.04 13.82
C ILE A 77 -7.15 4.27 13.91
N ALA A 78 -8.19 4.35 13.09
CA ALA A 78 -9.11 5.47 13.08
C ALA A 78 -9.85 5.63 14.43
N THR A 79 -10.30 4.53 15.04
CA THR A 79 -10.94 4.54 16.36
C THR A 79 -9.94 4.90 17.46
N ALA A 80 -8.71 4.38 17.43
CA ALA A 80 -7.67 4.73 18.40
C ALA A 80 -7.26 6.22 18.33
N LEU A 81 -7.30 6.83 17.16
CA LEU A 81 -7.06 8.25 16.99
C LEU A 81 -8.21 9.12 17.51
N GLY A 82 -9.46 8.62 17.41
CA GLY A 82 -10.66 9.29 17.95
C GLY A 82 -10.91 9.03 19.42
N ALA A 83 -10.12 8.19 20.09
CA ALA A 83 -10.31 7.86 21.50
C ALA A 83 -10.05 9.08 22.40
N ALA A 84 -10.87 9.22 23.43
CA ALA A 84 -10.82 10.36 24.36
C ALA A 84 -9.49 10.47 25.14
N ASP A 85 -8.79 9.35 25.33
CA ASP A 85 -7.48 9.31 26.00
C ASP A 85 -6.34 9.88 25.16
N GLY A 86 -6.49 9.99 23.84
CA GLY A 86 -5.50 10.53 22.92
C GLY A 86 -4.16 9.79 22.89
N SER A 87 -4.09 8.58 23.44
CA SER A 87 -2.83 7.81 23.63
C SER A 87 -2.06 7.56 22.32
N MET A 88 -2.77 7.18 21.26
CA MET A 88 -2.18 6.98 19.93
C MET A 88 -1.60 8.29 19.36
N GLY A 89 -2.31 9.39 19.50
CA GLY A 89 -1.83 10.71 19.04
C GLY A 89 -0.57 11.16 19.77
N ARG A 90 -0.50 10.93 21.09
CA ARG A 90 0.70 11.25 21.90
C ARG A 90 1.89 10.36 21.51
N ALA A 91 1.67 9.08 21.27
CA ALA A 91 2.74 8.19 20.81
C ALA A 91 3.26 8.57 19.42
N ASP A 92 2.38 8.90 18.49
CA ASP A 92 2.72 9.42 17.17
C ASP A 92 3.55 10.71 17.25
N GLN A 93 3.15 11.64 18.13
CA GLN A 93 3.87 12.90 18.33
C GLN A 93 5.25 12.64 18.96
N ALA A 94 5.34 11.83 20.01
CA ALA A 94 6.60 11.49 20.67
C ALA A 94 7.59 10.81 19.70
N PHE A 95 7.09 9.93 18.82
CA PHE A 95 7.90 9.31 17.78
C PHE A 95 8.40 10.36 16.76
N ALA A 96 7.53 11.24 16.26
CA ALA A 96 7.87 12.28 15.30
C ALA A 96 8.92 13.27 15.88
N ASP A 97 8.79 13.64 17.16
CA ASP A 97 9.73 14.53 17.84
C ASP A 97 11.11 13.88 18.02
N THR A 98 11.15 12.58 18.36
CA THR A 98 12.39 11.83 18.49
C THR A 98 13.12 11.71 17.15
N LEU A 99 12.41 11.51 16.04
CA LEU A 99 13.00 11.44 14.71
C LEU A 99 13.71 12.74 14.28
N ARG A 100 13.30 13.88 14.81
CA ARG A 100 13.88 15.20 14.47
C ARG A 100 15.39 15.24 14.66
N THR A 101 15.89 14.56 15.68
CA THR A 101 17.31 14.58 16.06
C THR A 101 18.08 13.33 15.68
N HIS A 102 17.39 12.24 15.28
CA HIS A 102 18.02 10.93 15.08
C HIS A 102 18.08 10.45 13.62
N VAL A 103 17.41 11.13 12.68
CA VAL A 103 17.53 10.80 11.25
C VAL A 103 18.66 11.60 10.62
N PRO A 104 19.71 10.95 10.08
CA PRO A 104 20.84 11.66 9.45
C PRO A 104 20.41 12.48 8.22
N PRO A 105 21.01 13.67 7.98
CA PRO A 105 20.67 14.50 6.83
C PRO A 105 20.78 13.80 5.48
N VAL A 106 21.77 12.93 5.30
CA VAL A 106 21.95 12.15 4.07
C VAL A 106 20.76 11.19 3.85
N ALA A 107 20.28 10.55 4.92
CA ALA A 107 19.09 9.69 4.82
C ALA A 107 17.84 10.51 4.49
N LEU A 108 17.67 11.70 5.09
CA LEU A 108 16.56 12.60 4.76
C LEU A 108 16.55 13.00 3.28
N GLN A 109 17.73 13.32 2.71
CA GLN A 109 17.84 13.63 1.27
C GLN A 109 17.48 12.42 0.39
N ALA A 110 17.98 11.22 0.73
CA ALA A 110 17.64 10.00 0.00
C ALA A 110 16.13 9.70 0.04
N PHE A 111 15.51 9.82 1.21
CA PHE A 111 14.07 9.62 1.35
C PHE A 111 13.25 10.76 0.70
N ALA A 112 13.76 11.99 0.65
CA ALA A 112 13.14 13.09 -0.08
C ALA A 112 13.14 12.87 -1.60
N LEU A 113 14.17 12.23 -2.15
CA LEU A 113 14.18 11.81 -3.55
C LEU A 113 13.24 10.63 -3.79
N LEU A 114 13.29 9.63 -2.92
CA LEU A 114 12.46 8.44 -3.04
C LEU A 114 10.97 8.75 -3.00
N THR A 115 10.54 9.67 -2.11
CA THR A 115 9.12 10.02 -1.98
C THR A 115 8.54 10.63 -3.25
N ARG A 116 9.36 11.26 -4.12
CA ARG A 116 8.90 11.84 -5.40
C ARG A 116 8.28 10.81 -6.34
N LEU A 117 8.63 9.53 -6.18
CA LEU A 117 8.01 8.45 -6.95
C LEU A 117 6.51 8.29 -6.67
N ALA A 118 6.01 8.78 -5.54
CA ALA A 118 4.59 8.76 -5.21
C ALA A 118 3.95 10.17 -5.15
N ASP A 119 4.62 11.19 -5.66
CA ASP A 119 4.01 12.50 -5.85
C ASP A 119 2.85 12.40 -6.86
N THR A 120 1.84 13.23 -6.67
CA THR A 120 0.65 13.24 -7.54
C THR A 120 1.01 13.38 -9.01
N ALA A 121 1.96 14.27 -9.35
CA ALA A 121 2.41 14.46 -10.73
C ALA A 121 3.05 13.18 -11.29
N THR A 122 3.92 12.52 -10.52
CA THR A 122 4.59 11.27 -10.93
C THR A 122 3.58 10.15 -11.15
N LEU A 123 2.65 9.95 -10.21
CA LEU A 123 1.63 8.90 -10.34
C LEU A 123 0.64 9.19 -11.47
N THR A 124 0.30 10.45 -11.71
CA THR A 124 -0.55 10.86 -12.84
C THR A 124 0.16 10.61 -14.17
N GLY A 125 1.42 11.02 -14.29
CA GLY A 125 2.24 10.74 -15.48
C GLY A 125 2.38 9.25 -15.76
N LEU A 126 2.67 8.46 -14.69
CA LEU A 126 2.72 7.01 -14.80
C LEU A 126 1.37 6.40 -15.19
N CYS A 127 0.27 6.93 -14.63
CA CYS A 127 -1.08 6.49 -14.97
C CYS A 127 -1.38 6.68 -16.45
N ILE A 128 -1.11 7.85 -16.99
CA ILE A 128 -1.32 8.18 -18.39
C ILE A 128 -0.42 7.31 -19.28
N LEU A 129 0.87 7.22 -18.99
CA LEU A 129 1.83 6.45 -19.78
C LEU A 129 1.40 4.98 -19.91
N VAL A 130 1.13 4.32 -18.79
CA VAL A 130 0.74 2.90 -18.78
C VAL A 130 -0.62 2.70 -19.46
N ALA A 131 -1.59 3.59 -19.24
CA ALA A 131 -2.89 3.52 -19.90
C ALA A 131 -2.75 3.61 -21.42
N VAL A 132 -1.98 4.58 -21.95
CA VAL A 132 -1.72 4.74 -23.38
C VAL A 132 -1.03 3.50 -23.95
N LEU A 133 0.03 3.00 -23.31
CA LEU A 133 0.74 1.79 -23.75
C LEU A 133 -0.19 0.56 -23.80
N LEU A 134 -1.07 0.41 -22.82
CA LEU A 134 -2.04 -0.70 -22.80
C LEU A 134 -3.10 -0.56 -23.90
N VAL A 135 -3.58 0.65 -24.17
CA VAL A 135 -4.53 0.92 -25.28
C VAL A 135 -3.88 0.65 -26.63
N LEU A 136 -2.66 1.12 -26.86
CA LEU A 136 -1.89 0.88 -28.09
C LEU A 136 -1.62 -0.61 -28.32
N ARG A 137 -1.51 -1.40 -27.22
CA ARG A 137 -1.39 -2.86 -27.29
C ARG A 137 -2.73 -3.61 -27.36
N GLY A 138 -3.83 -2.90 -27.58
CA GLY A 138 -5.16 -3.49 -27.66
C GLY A 138 -5.72 -4.01 -26.33
N ARG A 139 -5.11 -3.66 -25.21
CA ARG A 139 -5.48 -4.14 -23.86
C ARG A 139 -6.39 -3.19 -23.11
N ARG A 140 -7.46 -2.69 -23.78
CA ARG A 140 -8.35 -1.62 -23.27
C ARG A 140 -8.93 -1.91 -21.88
N TRP A 141 -9.27 -3.16 -21.57
CA TRP A 141 -9.81 -3.53 -20.26
C TRP A 141 -8.76 -3.47 -19.14
N LEU A 142 -7.51 -3.82 -19.44
CA LEU A 142 -6.40 -3.61 -18.50
C LEU A 142 -6.14 -2.12 -18.28
N ALA A 143 -6.22 -1.32 -19.35
CA ALA A 143 -6.09 0.14 -19.25
C ALA A 143 -7.19 0.75 -18.37
N LEU A 144 -8.44 0.34 -18.56
CA LEU A 144 -9.56 0.79 -17.73
C LEU A 144 -9.36 0.42 -16.25
N GLY A 145 -9.04 -0.85 -15.96
CA GLY A 145 -8.79 -1.29 -14.60
C GLY A 145 -7.60 -0.60 -13.95
N TRP A 146 -6.54 -0.33 -14.72
CA TRP A 146 -5.39 0.46 -14.27
C TRP A 146 -5.78 1.89 -13.89
N VAL A 147 -6.51 2.60 -14.76
CA VAL A 147 -6.95 3.99 -14.51
C VAL A 147 -7.90 4.04 -13.31
N LEU A 148 -8.88 3.13 -13.23
CA LEU A 148 -9.81 3.06 -12.11
C LEU A 148 -9.10 2.78 -10.78
N ALA A 149 -8.04 1.96 -10.79
CA ALA A 149 -7.27 1.70 -9.57
C ALA A 149 -6.54 2.96 -9.10
N VAL A 150 -5.78 3.62 -9.98
CA VAL A 150 -4.95 4.78 -9.59
C VAL A 150 -5.82 6.01 -9.28
N ALA A 151 -6.74 6.37 -10.18
CA ALA A 151 -7.61 7.54 -9.98
C ALA A 151 -8.60 7.33 -8.84
N GLY A 152 -9.18 6.13 -8.71
CA GLY A 152 -10.09 5.78 -7.62
C GLY A 152 -9.42 5.83 -6.25
N ASN A 153 -8.15 5.41 -6.14
CA ASN A 153 -7.39 5.59 -4.91
C ASN A 153 -7.17 7.09 -4.58
N GLY A 154 -6.91 7.91 -5.58
CA GLY A 154 -6.79 9.35 -5.38
C GLY A 154 -8.07 9.94 -4.78
N LEU A 155 -9.21 9.62 -5.37
CA LEU A 155 -10.53 10.06 -4.88
C LEU A 155 -10.82 9.53 -3.47
N LEU A 156 -10.60 8.24 -3.23
CA LEU A 156 -10.78 7.62 -1.90
C LEU A 156 -9.95 8.33 -0.84
N ASN A 157 -8.66 8.57 -1.15
CA ASN A 157 -7.76 9.22 -0.19
C ASN A 157 -8.17 10.66 0.11
N THR A 158 -8.59 11.43 -0.90
CA THR A 158 -9.09 12.80 -0.70
C THR A 158 -10.35 12.80 0.17
N THR A 159 -11.33 11.94 -0.12
CA THR A 159 -12.55 11.81 0.68
C THR A 159 -12.25 11.46 2.14
N LEU A 160 -11.34 10.48 2.38
CA LEU A 160 -10.96 10.11 3.74
C LEU A 160 -10.27 11.27 4.48
N LYS A 161 -9.41 12.02 3.79
CA LYS A 161 -8.75 13.20 4.38
C LYS A 161 -9.76 14.26 4.85
N ASP A 162 -10.79 14.51 4.05
CA ASP A 162 -11.82 15.49 4.40
C ASP A 162 -12.68 15.01 5.57
N ILE A 163 -12.95 13.69 5.67
CA ILE A 163 -13.71 13.10 6.79
C ILE A 163 -12.93 13.18 8.10
N PHE A 164 -11.63 12.82 8.09
CA PHE A 164 -10.85 12.74 9.33
C PHE A 164 -10.18 14.07 9.73
N ALA A 165 -9.93 14.95 8.79
CA ALA A 165 -9.41 16.32 8.96
C ALA A 165 -8.21 16.43 9.94
N ARG A 166 -7.35 15.41 10.03
CA ARG A 166 -6.24 15.34 10.99
C ARG A 166 -5.14 16.34 10.61
N VAL A 167 -4.69 17.13 11.58
CA VAL A 167 -3.54 18.04 11.43
C VAL A 167 -2.24 17.25 11.30
N ARG A 168 -1.30 17.75 10.50
CA ARG A 168 0.02 17.14 10.29
C ARG A 168 0.96 17.36 11.47
N PRO A 169 2.01 16.51 11.63
CA PRO A 169 3.11 16.85 12.51
C PRO A 169 3.77 18.15 12.04
N TRP A 170 4.38 18.89 12.99
CA TRP A 170 5.13 20.08 12.63
C TRP A 170 6.37 19.73 11.79
N HIS A 171 6.54 20.35 10.63
CA HIS A 171 7.57 20.02 9.64
C HIS A 171 8.25 21.25 9.02
N GLY A 172 8.12 22.44 9.65
CA GLY A 172 8.63 23.71 9.13
C GLY A 172 10.13 23.74 8.79
N ASP A 173 10.94 22.85 9.40
CA ASP A 173 12.39 22.74 9.14
C ASP A 173 12.75 21.57 8.22
N GLY A 174 11.77 20.89 7.62
CA GLY A 174 11.99 19.69 6.78
C GLY A 174 12.29 20.03 5.33
N PRO A 175 12.97 19.10 4.59
CA PRO A 175 13.30 19.27 3.18
C PRO A 175 12.06 19.16 2.25
N VAL A 176 10.91 18.80 2.78
CA VAL A 176 9.66 18.63 2.03
C VAL A 176 8.51 19.29 2.77
N MET A 177 7.79 20.15 2.07
CA MET A 177 6.55 20.76 2.58
C MET A 177 5.34 19.94 2.13
N ALA A 178 4.35 19.82 3.00
CA ALA A 178 3.09 19.15 2.69
C ALA A 178 1.91 19.97 3.19
N SER A 179 0.91 20.16 2.33
CA SER A 179 -0.32 20.89 2.63
C SER A 179 -1.51 19.94 2.86
N GLY A 180 -2.60 20.47 3.42
CA GLY A 180 -3.83 19.74 3.68
C GLY A 180 -3.73 18.73 4.84
N PHE A 181 -4.75 17.88 4.97
CA PHE A 181 -4.89 16.95 6.08
C PHE A 181 -3.88 15.79 6.03
N SER A 182 -3.58 15.24 7.22
CA SER A 182 -2.55 14.21 7.41
C SER A 182 -3.07 12.80 7.14
N PHE A 183 -4.23 12.44 7.66
CA PHE A 183 -4.75 11.08 7.70
C PHE A 183 -5.78 10.78 6.60
N PRO A 184 -5.66 9.65 5.91
CA PRO A 184 -4.50 8.76 5.83
C PRO A 184 -3.43 9.28 4.86
N SER A 185 -2.23 8.63 4.85
CA SER A 185 -1.14 9.02 3.96
C SER A 185 -1.41 8.67 2.50
N GLY A 186 -1.53 9.71 1.63
CA GLY A 186 -1.77 9.54 0.20
C GLY A 186 -0.57 8.96 -0.56
N HIS A 187 0.66 9.25 -0.14
CA HIS A 187 1.85 8.63 -0.72
C HIS A 187 1.93 7.13 -0.42
N SER A 188 1.54 6.72 0.79
CA SER A 188 1.52 5.30 1.18
C SER A 188 0.47 4.53 0.40
N SER A 189 -0.78 4.99 0.38
CA SER A 189 -1.85 4.34 -0.38
C SER A 189 -1.59 4.39 -1.89
N GLY A 190 -1.13 5.53 -2.42
CA GLY A 190 -0.78 5.71 -3.83
C GLY A 190 0.35 4.79 -4.29
N ALA A 191 1.41 4.64 -3.49
CA ALA A 191 2.51 3.73 -3.79
C ALA A 191 2.05 2.27 -3.84
N VAL A 192 1.27 1.82 -2.85
CA VAL A 192 0.70 0.46 -2.84
C VAL A 192 -0.14 0.20 -4.07
N VAL A 193 -1.06 1.12 -4.40
CA VAL A 193 -2.00 0.92 -5.51
C VAL A 193 -1.30 1.05 -6.86
N ALA A 194 -0.53 2.10 -7.09
CA ALA A 194 0.10 2.32 -8.39
C ALA A 194 1.15 1.23 -8.69
N TYR A 195 2.09 0.99 -7.79
CA TYR A 195 3.15 0.01 -8.03
C TYR A 195 2.64 -1.43 -7.89
N GLY A 196 1.68 -1.71 -7.00
CA GLY A 196 1.03 -3.02 -6.91
C GLY A 196 0.24 -3.36 -8.17
N MET A 197 -0.52 -2.40 -8.70
CA MET A 197 -1.25 -2.58 -9.94
C MET A 197 -0.33 -2.66 -11.16
N LEU A 198 0.79 -1.90 -11.16
CA LEU A 198 1.82 -2.01 -12.20
C LEU A 198 2.43 -3.41 -12.22
N ALA A 199 2.79 -3.94 -11.05
CA ALA A 199 3.30 -5.31 -10.93
C ALA A 199 2.26 -6.34 -11.42
N TYR A 200 0.97 -6.17 -11.08
CA TYR A 200 -0.10 -7.02 -11.59
C TYR A 200 -0.23 -6.95 -13.13
N VAL A 201 -0.14 -5.77 -13.72
CA VAL A 201 -0.16 -5.60 -15.19
C VAL A 201 1.07 -6.23 -15.81
N LEU A 202 2.26 -5.93 -15.31
CA LEU A 202 3.53 -6.48 -15.83
C LEU A 202 3.60 -8.00 -15.73
N ALA A 203 3.02 -8.60 -14.68
CA ALA A 203 2.96 -10.06 -14.54
C ALA A 203 2.22 -10.77 -15.69
N ARG A 204 1.46 -10.01 -16.53
CA ARG A 204 0.81 -10.54 -17.74
C ARG A 204 1.75 -10.65 -18.94
N PHE A 205 2.92 -10.02 -18.86
CA PHE A 205 3.86 -9.90 -19.98
C PHE A 205 5.22 -10.54 -19.68
N VAL A 206 5.51 -10.86 -18.41
CA VAL A 206 6.79 -11.44 -18.00
C VAL A 206 6.65 -12.90 -17.57
N PRO A 207 7.71 -13.73 -17.73
CA PRO A 207 7.71 -15.11 -17.25
C PRO A 207 7.52 -15.22 -15.74
N ALA A 208 6.91 -16.33 -15.29
CA ALA A 208 6.55 -16.56 -13.88
C ALA A 208 7.73 -16.47 -12.89
N ARG A 209 8.97 -16.71 -13.35
CA ARG A 209 10.18 -16.57 -12.54
C ARG A 209 10.42 -15.14 -12.03
N TRP A 210 9.87 -14.12 -12.72
CA TRP A 210 10.00 -12.71 -12.34
C TRP A 210 8.88 -12.21 -11.41
N HIS A 211 7.82 -13.00 -11.22
CA HIS A 211 6.67 -12.53 -10.42
C HIS A 211 7.05 -12.26 -8.97
N LEU A 212 7.79 -13.17 -8.31
CA LEU A 212 8.22 -12.96 -6.92
C LEU A 212 9.23 -11.81 -6.78
N PRO A 213 10.34 -11.74 -7.55
CA PRO A 213 11.25 -10.60 -7.48
C PRO A 213 10.56 -9.25 -7.69
N MET A 214 9.65 -9.17 -8.67
CA MET A 214 8.89 -7.96 -8.96
C MET A 214 7.94 -7.60 -7.81
N ALA A 215 7.26 -8.57 -7.22
CA ALA A 215 6.38 -8.35 -6.08
C ALA A 215 7.18 -7.88 -4.84
N LEU A 216 8.34 -8.50 -4.54
CA LEU A 216 9.22 -8.09 -3.45
C LEU A 216 9.76 -6.66 -3.67
N ALA A 217 10.18 -6.33 -4.89
CA ALA A 217 10.62 -4.97 -5.23
C ALA A 217 9.49 -3.95 -5.05
N THR A 218 8.26 -4.31 -5.44
CA THR A 218 7.07 -3.47 -5.25
C THR A 218 6.77 -3.23 -3.76
N VAL A 219 6.81 -4.29 -2.95
CA VAL A 219 6.59 -4.19 -1.49
C VAL A 219 7.67 -3.33 -0.85
N ALA A 220 8.95 -3.56 -1.20
CA ALA A 220 10.07 -2.76 -0.70
C ALA A 220 9.92 -1.28 -1.06
N LEU A 221 9.59 -0.98 -2.33
CA LEU A 221 9.40 0.38 -2.81
C LEU A 221 8.23 1.08 -2.09
N ALA A 222 7.06 0.46 -2.05
CA ALA A 222 5.88 1.04 -1.42
C ALA A 222 6.10 1.28 0.09
N PHE A 223 6.70 0.32 0.79
CA PHE A 223 7.05 0.45 2.20
C PHE A 223 8.03 1.61 2.43
N SER A 224 9.11 1.68 1.63
CA SER A 224 10.12 2.73 1.75
C SER A 224 9.56 4.12 1.45
N ILE A 225 8.66 4.25 0.46
CA ILE A 225 7.93 5.50 0.18
C ILE A 225 7.05 5.89 1.38
N GLY A 226 6.33 4.94 1.99
CA GLY A 226 5.54 5.23 3.19
C GLY A 226 6.41 5.68 4.37
N VAL A 227 7.49 4.95 4.68
CA VAL A 227 8.42 5.31 5.76
C VAL A 227 9.10 6.66 5.50
N SER A 228 9.38 7.00 4.24
CA SER A 228 9.92 8.33 3.90
C SER A 228 9.04 9.47 4.43
N ARG A 229 7.71 9.28 4.46
CA ARG A 229 6.77 10.31 4.95
C ARG A 229 6.88 10.52 6.45
N ILE A 230 7.24 9.46 7.19
CA ILE A 230 7.50 9.51 8.63
C ILE A 230 8.83 10.23 8.89
N PHE A 231 9.91 9.82 8.21
CA PHE A 231 11.23 10.41 8.39
C PHE A 231 11.28 11.89 8.00
N LEU A 232 10.55 12.26 6.95
CA LEU A 232 10.37 13.66 6.52
C LEU A 232 9.38 14.43 7.41
N ARG A 233 8.79 13.80 8.42
CA ARG A 233 7.87 14.38 9.41
C ARG A 233 6.63 15.06 8.80
N VAL A 234 6.21 14.63 7.62
CA VAL A 234 5.01 15.14 6.95
C VAL A 234 3.77 14.31 7.23
N HIS A 235 3.94 13.12 7.82
CA HIS A 235 2.91 12.22 8.31
C HIS A 235 3.32 11.54 9.60
N PHE A 236 2.35 11.22 10.45
CA PHE A 236 2.52 10.33 11.58
C PHE A 236 2.66 8.87 11.12
N ALA A 237 3.22 8.02 12.01
CA ALA A 237 3.36 6.58 11.71
C ALA A 237 2.01 5.92 11.48
N SER A 238 0.99 6.26 12.27
CA SER A 238 -0.38 5.77 12.10
C SER A 238 -1.01 6.18 10.76
N ASP A 239 -0.74 7.40 10.25
CA ASP A 239 -1.22 7.84 8.93
C ASP A 239 -0.68 6.95 7.81
N VAL A 240 0.60 6.55 7.93
CA VAL A 240 1.30 5.71 6.96
C VAL A 240 0.75 4.29 6.98
N VAL A 241 0.56 3.70 8.16
CA VAL A 241 -0.03 2.36 8.30
C VAL A 241 -1.46 2.33 7.80
N ALA A 242 -2.27 3.35 8.13
CA ALA A 242 -3.62 3.51 7.60
C ALA A 242 -3.63 3.65 6.06
N GLY A 243 -2.67 4.41 5.51
CA GLY A 243 -2.47 4.53 4.06
C GLY A 243 -2.12 3.20 3.39
N PHE A 244 -1.26 2.37 4.01
CA PHE A 244 -0.99 1.02 3.53
C PHE A 244 -2.23 0.13 3.58
N ALA A 245 -3.02 0.20 4.65
CA ALA A 245 -4.24 -0.58 4.80
C ALA A 245 -5.29 -0.20 3.74
N THR A 246 -5.59 1.10 3.58
CA THR A 246 -6.55 1.57 2.56
C THR A 246 -6.08 1.27 1.14
N GLY A 247 -4.79 1.50 0.85
CA GLY A 247 -4.20 1.18 -0.46
C GLY A 247 -4.26 -0.31 -0.78
N THR A 248 -3.96 -1.18 0.20
CA THR A 248 -4.04 -2.63 0.03
C THR A 248 -5.49 -3.09 -0.19
N ALA A 249 -6.44 -2.61 0.62
CA ALA A 249 -7.84 -2.93 0.43
C ALA A 249 -8.33 -2.54 -0.97
N TRP A 250 -8.04 -1.31 -1.40
CA TRP A 250 -8.43 -0.82 -2.73
C TRP A 250 -7.77 -1.59 -3.87
N LEU A 251 -6.47 -1.88 -3.77
CA LEU A 251 -5.74 -2.69 -4.75
C LEU A 251 -6.36 -4.08 -4.90
N LEU A 252 -6.69 -4.74 -3.80
CA LEU A 252 -7.32 -6.06 -3.81
C LEU A 252 -8.71 -6.03 -4.42
N VAL A 253 -9.52 -4.99 -4.14
CA VAL A 253 -10.82 -4.77 -4.80
C VAL A 253 -10.64 -4.69 -6.32
N CYS A 254 -9.69 -3.86 -6.78
CA CYS A 254 -9.45 -3.68 -8.20
C CYS A 254 -8.96 -4.97 -8.88
N ILE A 255 -7.97 -5.65 -8.30
CA ILE A 255 -7.44 -6.93 -8.85
C ILE A 255 -8.54 -8.00 -8.89
N THR A 256 -9.30 -8.15 -7.80
CA THR A 256 -10.38 -9.15 -7.71
C THR A 256 -11.45 -8.88 -8.75
N SER A 257 -11.88 -7.63 -8.92
CA SER A 257 -12.85 -7.22 -9.93
C SER A 257 -12.37 -7.49 -11.36
N MET A 258 -11.08 -7.25 -11.63
CA MET A 258 -10.49 -7.54 -12.95
C MET A 258 -10.38 -9.04 -13.24
N GLU A 259 -10.01 -9.85 -12.25
CA GLU A 259 -9.96 -11.32 -12.41
C GLU A 259 -11.36 -11.91 -12.60
N LEU A 260 -12.35 -11.41 -11.87
CA LEU A 260 -13.75 -11.82 -12.01
C LEU A 260 -14.28 -11.49 -13.41
N THR A 261 -14.07 -10.27 -13.89
CA THR A 261 -14.46 -9.84 -15.25
C THR A 261 -13.79 -10.71 -16.31
N ARG A 262 -12.51 -11.02 -16.12
CA ARG A 262 -11.75 -11.88 -17.01
C ARG A 262 -12.30 -13.32 -17.04
N TRP A 263 -12.68 -13.84 -15.91
CA TRP A 263 -13.28 -15.18 -15.80
C TRP A 263 -14.61 -15.26 -16.53
N TYR A 264 -15.53 -14.29 -16.30
CA TYR A 264 -16.83 -14.24 -16.98
C TYR A 264 -16.69 -14.18 -18.51
N ARG A 265 -15.77 -13.37 -19.02
CA ARG A 265 -15.51 -13.25 -20.46
C ARG A 265 -15.00 -14.54 -21.09
N ARG A 266 -14.22 -15.32 -20.35
CA ARG A 266 -13.71 -16.62 -20.81
C ARG A 266 -14.78 -17.72 -20.76
N SER A 267 -15.65 -17.68 -19.78
CA SER A 267 -16.74 -18.65 -19.62
C SER A 267 -17.87 -18.43 -20.64
N GLY A 268 -18.21 -17.16 -20.92
CA GLY A 268 -19.23 -16.81 -21.92
C GLY A 268 -18.79 -16.95 -23.38
N ALA A 269 -17.50 -17.12 -23.65
CA ALA A 269 -16.95 -17.35 -24.98
C ALA A 269 -16.83 -18.85 -25.36
N ARG A 270 -17.24 -19.78 -24.50
CA ARG A 270 -17.35 -21.19 -24.84
C ARG A 270 -18.71 -21.42 -25.52
N PRO A 271 -18.79 -21.82 -26.83
CA PRO A 271 -20.02 -22.25 -27.42
C PRO A 271 -20.56 -23.46 -26.64
N GLN A 272 -21.85 -23.49 -26.40
CA GLN A 272 -22.56 -24.65 -25.87
C GLN A 272 -22.48 -25.81 -26.84
#